data_687497e3828cddabf1b0c3a226d2c02e
#
_entry.id   687497e3828cddabf1b0c3a226d2c02e
#
_cell.length_a   1.000
_cell.length_b   1.000
_cell.length_c   1.000
_cell.angle_alpha   90.00
_cell.angle_beta   90.00
_cell.angle_gamma   90.00
#
_symmetry.space_group_name_H-M   'P 1'
#
loop_
_entity.id
_entity.type
_entity.pdbx_description
1 polymer ?
#
loop_
_entity_poly.entity_id
_entity_poly.type
_entity_poly.pdbx_seq_one_letter_code
_entity_poly.pdbx_strand_id
1 'polypeptide(L)'
;YDFLYAGCGYGGSCFPKDVKALIKTAQDDAGLGLKVLHAVEAANDAQKRVLTDKIKAKFGANLAGKHFALWGLAFKANTDDMREAPSRVIIQELVKRGAQIVAHDPVAMPETKHCLEMDFKGNPEGLKQVALVDDPMAATQDADALVIVTEWKAFHSPDFELLKANLKNPIIFDGRNLYEPQAMQELGIEY
;
A
#
# COMPACT_ATOMS: atom_id res chain seq x y z
N TYR A 1 18.94 -0.85 10.96
CA TYR A 1 18.81 -1.48 9.61
C TYR A 1 17.36 -1.48 9.10
N ASP A 2 16.59 -0.46 9.47
CA ASP A 2 15.13 -0.42 9.25
C ASP A 2 14.74 -0.57 7.76
N PHE A 3 15.55 -0.07 6.84
CA PHE A 3 15.28 -0.18 5.40
C PHE A 3 15.47 -1.61 4.83
N LEU A 4 16.04 -2.54 5.60
CA LEU A 4 16.19 -3.95 5.20
C LEU A 4 15.01 -4.83 5.62
N TYR A 5 14.08 -4.30 6.42
CA TYR A 5 12.88 -5.05 6.77
C TYR A 5 12.01 -5.32 5.55
N ALA A 6 11.45 -6.53 5.51
CA ALA A 6 10.52 -6.93 4.45
C ALA A 6 9.33 -5.98 4.40
N GLY A 7 8.86 -5.69 3.19
CA GLY A 7 7.73 -4.80 2.94
C GLY A 7 7.05 -5.11 1.62
N CYS A 8 6.07 -4.29 1.27
CA CYS A 8 5.27 -4.45 0.06
C CYS A 8 5.90 -3.83 -1.21
N GLY A 9 7.22 -3.81 -1.29
CA GLY A 9 8.00 -3.23 -2.38
C GLY A 9 8.65 -1.90 -2.00
N TYR A 10 9.64 -1.49 -2.77
CA TYR A 10 10.33 -0.22 -2.58
C TYR A 10 9.76 0.87 -3.49
N GLY A 11 9.91 2.12 -3.05
CA GLY A 11 9.59 3.33 -3.78
C GLY A 11 10.62 4.43 -3.51
N GLY A 12 10.19 5.68 -3.61
CA GLY A 12 11.02 6.86 -3.40
C GLY A 12 11.63 7.41 -4.69
N SER A 13 12.35 8.51 -4.55
CA SER A 13 12.85 9.30 -5.68
C SER A 13 14.16 8.81 -6.28
N CYS A 14 15.04 8.23 -5.46
CA CYS A 14 16.40 7.90 -5.90
C CYS A 14 16.47 6.47 -6.45
N PHE A 15 16.22 5.48 -5.59
CA PHE A 15 16.48 4.08 -5.92
C PHE A 15 15.74 3.59 -7.20
N PRO A 16 14.42 3.78 -7.35
CA PRO A 16 13.73 3.35 -8.58
C PRO A 16 14.22 4.09 -9.83
N LYS A 17 14.45 5.41 -9.71
CA LYS A 17 14.91 6.24 -10.82
C LYS A 17 16.32 5.82 -11.28
N ASP A 18 17.24 5.62 -10.33
CA ASP A 18 18.64 5.35 -10.66
C ASP A 18 18.81 3.94 -11.23
N VAL A 19 18.06 2.95 -10.74
CA VAL A 19 18.03 1.60 -11.33
C VAL A 19 17.52 1.65 -12.77
N LYS A 20 16.39 2.31 -13.02
CA LYS A 20 15.81 2.47 -14.37
C LYS A 20 16.75 3.26 -15.31
N ALA A 21 17.38 4.32 -14.81
CA ALA A 21 18.34 5.10 -15.58
C ALA A 21 19.57 4.26 -15.98
N LEU A 22 20.13 3.49 -15.04
CA LEU A 22 21.29 2.64 -15.31
C LEU A 22 20.97 1.54 -16.34
N ILE A 23 19.79 0.90 -16.22
CA ILE A 23 19.31 -0.08 -17.21
C ILE A 23 19.25 0.56 -18.59
N LYS A 24 18.64 1.75 -18.69
CA LYS A 24 18.49 2.45 -19.97
C LYS A 24 19.83 2.86 -20.57
N THR A 25 20.70 3.49 -19.77
CA THR A 25 22.03 3.92 -20.23
C THR A 25 22.87 2.73 -20.73
N ALA A 26 22.89 1.63 -19.99
CA ALA A 26 23.62 0.44 -20.40
C ALA A 26 23.10 -0.14 -21.72
N GLN A 27 21.79 -0.11 -21.93
CA GLN A 27 21.19 -0.58 -23.19
C GLN A 27 21.47 0.38 -24.36
N ASP A 28 21.29 1.70 -24.14
CA ASP A 28 21.36 2.70 -25.20
C ASP A 28 22.84 2.95 -25.64
N ASP A 29 23.78 3.03 -24.67
CA ASP A 29 25.16 3.41 -24.94
C ASP A 29 26.06 2.21 -25.24
N ALA A 30 25.79 1.03 -24.68
CA ALA A 30 26.66 -0.13 -24.78
C ALA A 30 25.96 -1.41 -25.30
N GLY A 31 24.67 -1.38 -25.57
CA GLY A 31 23.90 -2.57 -25.97
C GLY A 31 23.88 -3.67 -24.91
N LEU A 32 24.14 -3.33 -23.62
CA LEU A 32 24.25 -4.29 -22.52
C LEU A 32 22.93 -4.48 -21.83
N GLY A 33 22.42 -5.69 -21.81
CA GLY A 33 21.27 -6.08 -21.00
C GLY A 33 21.70 -6.36 -19.55
N LEU A 34 21.35 -5.49 -18.60
CA LEU A 34 21.66 -5.66 -17.18
C LEU A 34 20.63 -6.60 -16.51
N LYS A 35 20.77 -7.92 -16.75
CA LYS A 35 19.81 -8.94 -16.35
C LYS A 35 19.43 -8.90 -14.85
N VAL A 36 20.41 -8.63 -13.98
CA VAL A 36 20.17 -8.56 -12.52
C VAL A 36 19.27 -7.37 -12.19
N LEU A 37 19.50 -6.18 -12.79
CA LEU A 37 18.68 -5.01 -12.51
C LEU A 37 17.27 -5.15 -13.10
N HIS A 38 17.12 -5.78 -14.27
CA HIS A 38 15.80 -6.14 -14.78
C HIS A 38 15.05 -7.09 -13.84
N ALA A 39 15.75 -8.07 -13.26
CA ALA A 39 15.16 -8.99 -12.28
C ALA A 39 14.75 -8.27 -10.99
N VAL A 40 15.55 -7.28 -10.55
CA VAL A 40 15.22 -6.44 -9.37
C VAL A 40 13.92 -5.65 -9.62
N GLU A 41 13.78 -4.98 -10.77
CA GLU A 41 12.57 -4.23 -11.12
C GLU A 41 11.35 -5.18 -11.22
N ALA A 42 11.49 -6.31 -11.89
CA ALA A 42 10.41 -7.29 -11.99
C ALA A 42 9.97 -7.84 -10.63
N ALA A 43 10.93 -8.12 -9.74
CA ALA A 43 10.65 -8.57 -8.38
C ALA A 43 9.93 -7.49 -7.56
N ASN A 44 10.35 -6.22 -7.68
CA ASN A 44 9.69 -5.11 -7.00
C ASN A 44 8.25 -4.89 -7.51
N ASP A 45 8.05 -4.97 -8.82
CA ASP A 45 6.72 -4.85 -9.42
C ASP A 45 5.78 -5.98 -8.97
N ALA A 46 6.29 -7.19 -8.83
CA ALA A 46 5.54 -8.31 -8.27
C ALA A 46 5.22 -8.07 -6.78
N GLN A 47 6.22 -7.61 -6.01
CA GLN A 47 6.08 -7.36 -4.58
C GLN A 47 5.02 -6.27 -4.29
N LYS A 48 4.93 -5.21 -5.09
CA LYS A 48 3.90 -4.17 -4.95
C LYS A 48 2.47 -4.71 -5.12
N ARG A 49 2.29 -5.92 -5.67
CA ARG A 49 0.98 -6.55 -5.88
C ARG A 49 0.63 -7.63 -4.85
N VAL A 50 1.56 -8.06 -4.02
CA VAL A 50 1.35 -9.17 -3.06
C VAL A 50 0.14 -8.93 -2.16
N LEU A 51 -0.03 -7.72 -1.62
CA LEU A 51 -1.19 -7.41 -0.77
C LEU A 51 -2.51 -7.50 -1.54
N THR A 52 -2.56 -6.97 -2.77
CA THR A 52 -3.77 -7.08 -3.61
C THR A 52 -4.06 -8.50 -4.01
N ASP A 53 -3.04 -9.34 -4.21
CA ASP A 53 -3.24 -10.75 -4.51
C ASP A 53 -3.77 -11.53 -3.30
N LYS A 54 -3.27 -11.23 -2.08
CA LYS A 54 -3.83 -11.77 -0.83
C LYS A 54 -5.29 -11.34 -0.63
N ILE A 55 -5.61 -10.07 -0.86
CA ILE A 55 -6.98 -9.53 -0.78
C ILE A 55 -7.90 -10.26 -1.77
N LYS A 56 -7.47 -10.44 -3.02
CA LYS A 56 -8.21 -11.19 -4.04
C LYS A 56 -8.42 -12.65 -3.66
N ALA A 57 -7.41 -13.29 -3.08
CA ALA A 57 -7.53 -14.67 -2.60
C ALA A 57 -8.59 -14.80 -1.51
N LYS A 58 -8.72 -13.79 -0.63
CA LYS A 58 -9.69 -13.76 0.47
C LYS A 58 -11.11 -13.38 0.02
N PHE A 59 -11.24 -12.31 -0.78
CA PHE A 59 -12.53 -11.69 -1.10
C PHE A 59 -13.02 -11.95 -2.53
N GLY A 60 -12.22 -12.61 -3.36
CA GLY A 60 -12.51 -12.82 -4.78
C GLY A 60 -11.95 -11.70 -5.67
N ALA A 61 -12.01 -11.92 -6.98
CA ALA A 61 -11.46 -10.98 -7.96
C ALA A 61 -12.32 -9.71 -8.14
N ASN A 62 -13.63 -9.79 -7.91
CA ASN A 62 -14.56 -8.67 -7.94
C ASN A 62 -14.72 -8.14 -6.51
N LEU A 63 -14.34 -6.89 -6.30
CA LEU A 63 -14.37 -6.21 -4.99
C LEU A 63 -15.48 -5.14 -4.94
N ALA A 64 -16.43 -5.15 -5.86
CA ALA A 64 -17.56 -4.23 -5.84
C ALA A 64 -18.34 -4.33 -4.51
N GLY A 65 -18.58 -3.20 -3.87
CA GLY A 65 -19.22 -3.12 -2.55
C GLY A 65 -18.31 -3.48 -1.36
N LYS A 66 -17.02 -3.76 -1.59
CA LYS A 66 -16.03 -3.95 -0.54
C LYS A 66 -15.35 -2.64 -0.18
N HIS A 67 -15.12 -2.43 1.12
CA HIS A 67 -14.49 -1.25 1.69
C HIS A 67 -13.20 -1.66 2.38
N PHE A 68 -12.10 -0.97 2.08
CA PHE A 68 -10.81 -1.22 2.71
C PHE A 68 -10.30 0.04 3.40
N ALA A 69 -9.94 -0.09 4.68
CA ALA A 69 -9.11 0.89 5.35
C ALA A 69 -7.67 0.73 4.90
N LEU A 70 -6.97 1.82 4.59
CA LEU A 70 -5.58 1.77 4.18
C LEU A 70 -4.75 2.71 5.05
N TRP A 71 -3.78 2.15 5.77
CA TRP A 71 -2.87 2.89 6.65
C TRP A 71 -1.47 2.97 6.05
N GLY A 72 -1.01 4.21 5.87
CA GLY A 72 0.29 4.52 5.29
C GLY A 72 0.24 4.64 3.77
N LEU A 73 0.67 5.79 3.27
CA LEU A 73 0.59 6.16 1.86
C LEU A 73 1.97 6.49 1.28
N ALA A 74 2.83 7.19 2.05
CA ALA A 74 4.21 7.44 1.66
C ALA A 74 5.00 6.14 1.46
N PHE A 75 6.05 6.18 0.65
CA PHE A 75 6.86 4.99 0.35
C PHE A 75 7.60 4.42 1.57
N LYS A 76 7.78 5.20 2.62
CA LYS A 76 8.32 4.83 3.94
C LYS A 76 7.84 5.81 5.01
N ALA A 77 7.99 5.48 6.28
CA ALA A 77 7.71 6.40 7.38
C ALA A 77 8.63 7.64 7.41
N ASN A 78 8.18 8.69 8.09
CA ASN A 78 8.91 9.95 8.30
C ASN A 78 9.19 10.76 7.02
N THR A 79 8.31 10.65 6.02
CA THR A 79 8.34 11.46 4.79
C THR A 79 6.92 11.59 4.22
N ASP A 80 6.72 12.58 3.38
CA ASP A 80 5.53 12.77 2.54
C ASP A 80 5.71 12.26 1.10
N ASP A 81 6.88 11.66 0.79
CA ASP A 81 7.25 11.26 -0.57
C ASP A 81 6.40 10.09 -1.07
N MET A 82 5.59 10.38 -2.08
CA MET A 82 4.68 9.44 -2.74
C MET A 82 5.23 8.84 -4.05
N ARG A 83 6.45 9.22 -4.44
CA ARG A 83 7.03 8.76 -5.70
C ARG A 83 7.28 7.27 -5.68
N GLU A 84 6.75 6.57 -6.66
CA GLU A 84 6.84 5.09 -6.77
C GLU A 84 6.34 4.34 -5.51
N ALA A 85 5.51 4.98 -4.65
CA ALA A 85 5.00 4.38 -3.43
C ALA A 85 4.12 3.14 -3.74
N PRO A 86 4.32 2.02 -3.04
CA PRO A 86 3.50 0.81 -3.20
C PRO A 86 2.00 1.06 -3.01
N SER A 87 1.63 1.99 -2.11
CA SER A 87 0.24 2.38 -1.85
C SER A 87 -0.51 2.81 -3.12
N ARG A 88 0.16 3.53 -4.04
CA ARG A 88 -0.44 3.97 -5.31
C ARG A 88 -0.84 2.78 -6.18
N VAL A 89 0.01 1.77 -6.27
CA VAL A 89 -0.28 0.53 -7.03
C VAL A 89 -1.44 -0.22 -6.38
N ILE A 90 -1.42 -0.35 -5.05
CA ILE A 90 -2.46 -1.05 -4.28
C ILE A 90 -3.81 -0.36 -4.47
N ILE A 91 -3.88 0.98 -4.31
CA ILE A 91 -5.10 1.77 -4.48
C ILE A 91 -5.66 1.58 -5.89
N GLN A 92 -4.84 1.76 -6.93
CA GLN A 92 -5.27 1.61 -8.32
C GLN A 92 -5.81 0.19 -8.61
N GLU A 93 -5.13 -0.86 -8.13
CA GLU A 93 -5.54 -2.24 -8.33
C GLU A 93 -6.85 -2.60 -7.60
N LEU A 94 -7.06 -2.08 -6.38
CA LEU A 94 -8.29 -2.32 -5.63
C LEU A 94 -9.48 -1.55 -6.24
N VAL A 95 -9.28 -0.26 -6.57
CA VAL A 95 -10.31 0.57 -7.22
C VAL A 95 -10.69 0.01 -8.59
N LYS A 96 -9.74 -0.45 -9.40
CA LYS A 96 -10.00 -1.12 -10.68
C LYS A 96 -10.94 -2.33 -10.55
N ARG A 97 -10.99 -2.95 -9.37
CA ARG A 97 -11.86 -4.09 -9.05
C ARG A 97 -13.18 -3.69 -8.39
N GLY A 98 -13.43 -2.38 -8.25
CA GLY A 98 -14.66 -1.83 -7.69
C GLY A 98 -14.65 -1.61 -6.18
N ALA A 99 -13.50 -1.75 -5.51
CA ALA A 99 -13.39 -1.47 -4.08
C ALA A 99 -13.49 0.02 -3.77
N GLN A 100 -14.00 0.35 -2.59
CA GLN A 100 -13.91 1.66 -1.97
C GLN A 100 -12.76 1.65 -0.95
N ILE A 101 -12.05 2.76 -0.85
CA ILE A 101 -10.87 2.90 0.02
C ILE A 101 -11.06 4.14 0.89
N VAL A 102 -10.82 3.98 2.18
CA VAL A 102 -10.65 5.09 3.11
C VAL A 102 -9.22 5.03 3.64
N ALA A 103 -8.42 6.05 3.35
CA ALA A 103 -7.00 6.01 3.60
C ALA A 103 -6.54 7.11 4.56
N HIS A 104 -5.50 6.78 5.32
CA HIS A 104 -4.83 7.68 6.24
C HIS A 104 -3.31 7.57 6.14
N ASP A 105 -2.63 8.71 6.20
CA ASP A 105 -1.19 8.80 6.42
C ASP A 105 -0.91 9.99 7.36
N PRO A 106 -0.03 9.85 8.35
CA PRO A 106 0.25 10.93 9.30
C PRO A 106 0.81 12.22 8.68
N VAL A 107 1.45 12.15 7.51
CA VAL A 107 2.17 13.27 6.90
C VAL A 107 1.82 13.48 5.43
N ALA A 108 1.66 12.41 4.65
CA ALA A 108 1.60 12.46 3.19
C ALA A 108 0.21 12.79 2.61
N MET A 109 -0.77 13.21 3.40
CA MET A 109 -2.14 13.45 2.92
C MET A 109 -2.24 14.47 1.78
N PRO A 110 -1.57 15.66 1.83
CA PRO A 110 -1.62 16.63 0.74
C PRO A 110 -1.00 16.09 -0.55
N GLU A 111 0.17 15.43 -0.44
CA GLU A 111 0.88 14.87 -1.59
C GLU A 111 0.11 13.67 -2.18
N THR A 112 -0.54 12.88 -1.31
CA THR A 112 -1.41 11.78 -1.74
C THR A 112 -2.55 12.29 -2.61
N LYS A 113 -3.24 13.35 -2.20
CA LYS A 113 -4.32 13.94 -3.00
C LYS A 113 -3.83 14.32 -4.39
N HIS A 114 -2.70 15.00 -4.49
CA HIS A 114 -2.10 15.38 -5.77
C HIS A 114 -1.75 14.14 -6.63
N CYS A 115 -1.11 13.13 -6.03
CA CYS A 115 -0.77 11.91 -6.74
C CYS A 115 -2.00 11.14 -7.24
N LEU A 116 -3.06 11.04 -6.42
CA LEU A 116 -4.30 10.37 -6.82
C LEU A 116 -5.00 11.08 -7.97
N GLU A 117 -5.03 12.42 -7.98
CA GLU A 117 -5.55 13.20 -9.10
C GLU A 117 -4.80 12.90 -10.41
N MET A 118 -3.48 12.73 -10.35
CA MET A 118 -2.67 12.31 -11.51
C MET A 118 -2.93 10.87 -11.91
N ASP A 119 -2.94 9.95 -10.96
CA ASP A 119 -3.11 8.51 -11.20
C ASP A 119 -4.48 8.16 -11.80
N PHE A 120 -5.51 8.91 -11.40
CA PHE A 120 -6.88 8.73 -11.87
C PHE A 120 -7.32 9.75 -12.92
N LYS A 121 -6.41 10.50 -13.55
CA LYS A 121 -6.72 11.51 -14.58
C LYS A 121 -7.61 10.95 -15.70
N GLY A 122 -7.44 9.68 -16.07
CA GLY A 122 -8.27 8.98 -17.07
C GLY A 122 -9.49 8.24 -16.50
N ASN A 123 -9.69 8.27 -15.18
CA ASN A 123 -10.77 7.56 -14.49
C ASN A 123 -11.30 8.37 -13.29
N PRO A 124 -12.05 9.47 -13.52
CA PRO A 124 -12.57 10.30 -12.43
C PRO A 124 -13.51 9.55 -11.47
N GLU A 125 -14.26 8.56 -11.98
CA GLU A 125 -15.14 7.73 -11.15
C GLU A 125 -14.34 6.84 -10.18
N GLY A 126 -13.18 6.36 -10.60
CA GLY A 126 -12.26 5.64 -9.72
C GLY A 126 -11.71 6.53 -8.59
N LEU A 127 -11.43 7.79 -8.86
CA LEU A 127 -10.99 8.73 -7.83
C LEU A 127 -12.05 8.94 -6.73
N LYS A 128 -13.33 8.94 -7.08
CA LYS A 128 -14.44 9.07 -6.12
C LYS A 128 -14.56 7.88 -5.16
N GLN A 129 -13.91 6.76 -5.48
CA GLN A 129 -13.88 5.57 -4.61
C GLN A 129 -12.78 5.66 -3.54
N VAL A 130 -11.97 6.72 -3.52
CA VAL A 130 -10.90 6.93 -2.55
C VAL A 130 -11.21 8.15 -1.70
N ALA A 131 -11.41 7.94 -0.41
CA ALA A 131 -11.55 9.00 0.59
C ALA A 131 -10.27 9.06 1.46
N LEU A 132 -9.88 10.28 1.84
CA LEU A 132 -8.76 10.54 2.73
C LEU A 132 -9.31 11.09 4.05
N VAL A 133 -8.83 10.57 5.18
CA VAL A 133 -9.26 10.96 6.54
C VAL A 133 -8.07 11.22 7.45
N ASP A 134 -8.22 12.17 8.38
CA ASP A 134 -7.13 12.59 9.27
C ASP A 134 -6.92 11.64 10.46
N ASP A 135 -7.90 10.80 10.77
CA ASP A 135 -7.83 9.84 11.87
C ASP A 135 -7.70 8.40 11.32
N PRO A 136 -6.64 7.65 11.68
CA PRO A 136 -6.47 6.27 11.25
C PRO A 136 -7.63 5.37 11.70
N MET A 137 -8.19 5.60 12.88
CA MET A 137 -9.31 4.78 13.38
C MET A 137 -10.61 5.08 12.63
N ALA A 138 -10.84 6.34 12.24
CA ALA A 138 -11.98 6.68 11.37
C ALA A 138 -11.91 5.98 10.00
N ALA A 139 -10.71 5.73 9.48
CA ALA A 139 -10.54 4.98 8.23
C ALA A 139 -11.08 3.54 8.33
N THR A 140 -11.05 2.95 9.54
CA THR A 140 -11.45 1.55 9.75
C THR A 140 -12.96 1.33 9.91
N GLN A 141 -13.74 2.41 10.04
CA GLN A 141 -15.17 2.33 10.25
C GLN A 141 -15.89 1.62 9.10
N ASP A 142 -16.61 0.55 9.42
CA ASP A 142 -17.34 -0.28 8.45
C ASP A 142 -16.47 -0.83 7.29
N ALA A 143 -15.16 -0.93 7.48
CA ALA A 143 -14.28 -1.55 6.50
C ALA A 143 -14.34 -3.09 6.56
N ASP A 144 -14.21 -3.72 5.40
CA ASP A 144 -14.13 -5.18 5.28
C ASP A 144 -12.78 -5.74 5.76
N ALA A 145 -11.73 -4.93 5.70
CA ALA A 145 -10.39 -5.23 6.24
C ALA A 145 -9.54 -3.97 6.35
N LEU A 146 -8.50 -4.03 7.20
CA LEU A 146 -7.42 -3.06 7.25
C LEU A 146 -6.24 -3.53 6.40
N VAL A 147 -5.65 -2.62 5.63
CA VAL A 147 -4.43 -2.83 4.83
C VAL A 147 -3.35 -1.87 5.32
N ILE A 148 -2.21 -2.39 5.79
CA ILE A 148 -1.10 -1.59 6.28
C ILE A 148 0.01 -1.61 5.23
N VAL A 149 0.43 -0.42 4.75
CA VAL A 149 1.40 -0.29 3.65
C VAL A 149 2.69 0.37 4.10
N THR A 150 2.63 1.30 5.07
CA THR A 150 3.79 2.02 5.57
C THR A 150 3.93 1.84 7.09
N GLU A 151 5.17 1.66 7.55
CA GLU A 151 5.53 1.33 8.95
C GLU A 151 5.59 2.56 9.86
N TRP A 152 4.53 3.35 9.90
CA TRP A 152 4.47 4.48 10.83
C TRP A 152 4.44 4.02 12.28
N LYS A 153 5.21 4.68 13.15
CA LYS A 153 5.23 4.36 14.58
C LYS A 153 3.84 4.42 15.22
N ALA A 154 2.99 5.31 14.74
CA ALA A 154 1.61 5.45 15.22
C ALA A 154 0.76 4.19 14.98
N PHE A 155 1.12 3.32 14.03
CA PHE A 155 0.38 2.11 13.69
C PHE A 155 0.84 0.88 14.49
N HIS A 156 1.93 0.94 15.25
CA HIS A 156 2.46 -0.22 15.97
C HIS A 156 1.61 -0.68 17.15
N SER A 157 0.84 0.22 17.75
CA SER A 157 0.04 -0.09 18.94
C SER A 157 -1.30 0.63 18.89
N PRO A 158 -2.20 0.25 17.96
CA PRO A 158 -3.53 0.80 17.91
C PRO A 158 -4.39 0.24 19.05
N ASP A 159 -5.54 0.86 19.30
CA ASP A 159 -6.58 0.24 20.10
C ASP A 159 -7.21 -0.92 19.32
N PHE A 160 -6.75 -2.15 19.58
CA PHE A 160 -7.22 -3.35 18.88
C PHE A 160 -8.68 -3.67 19.16
N GLU A 161 -9.22 -3.32 20.33
CA GLU A 161 -10.63 -3.56 20.62
C GLU A 161 -11.51 -2.61 19.80
N LEU A 162 -11.13 -1.34 19.71
CA LEU A 162 -11.82 -0.39 18.84
C LEU A 162 -11.65 -0.76 17.35
N LEU A 163 -10.47 -1.21 16.94
CA LEU A 163 -10.22 -1.68 15.58
C LEU A 163 -11.15 -2.84 15.20
N LYS A 164 -11.30 -3.83 16.09
CA LYS A 164 -12.21 -4.95 15.89
C LYS A 164 -13.67 -4.51 15.84
N ALA A 165 -14.06 -3.55 16.69
CA ALA A 165 -15.41 -3.02 16.69
C ALA A 165 -15.76 -2.24 15.41
N ASN A 166 -14.78 -1.56 14.82
CA ASN A 166 -14.96 -0.78 13.60
C ASN A 166 -15.03 -1.64 12.35
N LEU A 167 -14.23 -2.72 12.28
CA LEU A 167 -14.17 -3.58 11.11
C LEU A 167 -15.39 -4.52 11.02
N LYS A 168 -15.94 -4.71 9.83
CA LYS A 168 -16.99 -5.73 9.58
C LYS A 168 -16.50 -7.15 9.87
N ASN A 169 -15.25 -7.40 9.55
CA ASN A 169 -14.53 -8.61 9.88
C ASN A 169 -13.15 -8.20 10.40
N PRO A 170 -12.67 -8.76 11.51
CA PRO A 170 -11.38 -8.41 12.07
C PRO A 170 -10.24 -9.03 11.25
N ILE A 171 -9.98 -8.45 10.08
CA ILE A 171 -8.95 -8.92 9.12
C ILE A 171 -7.95 -7.79 8.89
N ILE A 172 -6.66 -8.11 9.00
CA ILE A 172 -5.56 -7.19 8.70
C ILE A 172 -4.65 -7.80 7.62
N PHE A 173 -4.42 -7.07 6.54
CA PHE A 173 -3.37 -7.35 5.55
C PHE A 173 -2.19 -6.43 5.84
N ASP A 174 -1.18 -6.95 6.49
CA ASP A 174 0.00 -6.17 6.89
C ASP A 174 1.14 -6.38 5.89
N GLY A 175 1.49 -5.31 5.19
CA GLY A 175 2.60 -5.27 4.23
C GLY A 175 3.95 -4.95 4.88
N ARG A 176 4.00 -4.71 6.18
CA ARG A 176 5.21 -4.27 6.90
C ARG A 176 5.59 -5.16 8.09
N ASN A 177 4.77 -6.20 8.38
CA ASN A 177 4.98 -7.12 9.50
C ASN A 177 5.09 -6.39 10.85
N LEU A 178 4.14 -5.49 11.13
CA LEU A 178 4.15 -4.67 12.36
C LEU A 178 3.76 -5.47 13.59
N TYR A 179 2.94 -6.52 13.41
CA TYR A 179 2.36 -7.27 14.51
C TYR A 179 2.86 -8.72 14.54
N GLU A 180 2.83 -9.31 15.73
CA GLU A 180 3.12 -10.73 15.90
C GLU A 180 1.87 -11.56 15.56
N PRO A 181 1.97 -12.53 14.63
CA PRO A 181 0.83 -13.34 14.20
C PRO A 181 0.10 -14.05 15.34
N GLN A 182 0.86 -14.56 16.33
CA GLN A 182 0.27 -15.23 17.48
C GLN A 182 -0.57 -14.27 18.32
N ALA A 183 -0.08 -13.05 18.57
CA ALA A 183 -0.82 -12.04 19.31
C ALA A 183 -2.11 -11.63 18.57
N MET A 184 -2.07 -11.51 17.24
CA MET A 184 -3.29 -11.22 16.46
C MET A 184 -4.31 -12.35 16.55
N GLN A 185 -3.86 -13.60 16.50
CA GLN A 185 -4.73 -14.76 16.67
C GLN A 185 -5.38 -14.80 18.08
N GLU A 186 -4.63 -14.49 19.13
CA GLU A 186 -5.15 -14.40 20.51
C GLU A 186 -6.20 -13.29 20.67
N LEU A 187 -6.06 -12.19 19.93
CA LEU A 187 -7.05 -11.10 19.85
C LEU A 187 -8.26 -11.45 18.96
N GLY A 188 -8.25 -12.59 18.26
CA GLY A 188 -9.29 -12.97 17.32
C GLY A 188 -9.26 -12.18 16.01
N ILE A 189 -8.09 -11.69 15.61
CA ILE A 189 -7.86 -10.96 14.36
C ILE A 189 -7.21 -11.93 13.35
N GLU A 190 -7.79 -12.03 12.17
CA GLU A 190 -7.17 -12.73 11.04
C GLU A 190 -6.04 -11.86 10.45
N TYR A 191 -4.82 -12.44 10.38
CA TYR A 191 -3.62 -11.68 10.03
C TYR A 191 -2.76 -12.40 8.99
#